data_003cfb811fdd12d85e561d557adc95d1
#
_entry.id   003cfb811fdd12d85e561d557adc95d1
#
_cell.length_a   1.000
_cell.length_b   1.000
_cell.length_c   1.000
_cell.angle_alpha   90.00
_cell.angle_beta   90.00
_cell.angle_gamma   90.00
#
_symmetry.space_group_name_H-M   'P 1'
#
loop_
_entity.id
_entity.type
_entity.pdbx_description
1 polymer ?
#
loop_
_entity_poly.entity_id
_entity_poly.type
_entity_poly.pdbx_seq_one_letter_code
_entity_poly.pdbx_strand_id
1 'polypeptide(L)'
;MTNQDLLNLLLSQEARITQAISTGAGWEIWMQVELNLLLRQIPGLQVGREIRYPDPFGAMSLDITVQDNSGSRYAIELKVESANNAGAAVIISIQQDILKLGNFNILNPGGRWVTGIAYSVPGKTALQNYATNHSSQAIYNSFGNIGVLIVTV
;
A
#
# COMPACT_ATOMS: atom_id res chain seq x y z
N MET A 1 -3.34 8.39 -12.18
CA MET A 1 -3.37 8.27 -10.71
C MET A 1 -2.00 8.64 -10.15
N THR A 2 -1.93 9.38 -9.05
CA THR A 2 -0.68 9.75 -8.36
C THR A 2 -0.61 9.03 -7.01
N ASN A 3 0.58 9.01 -6.38
CA ASN A 3 0.73 8.52 -5.01
C ASN A 3 -0.11 9.34 -4.00
N GLN A 4 -0.29 10.65 -4.25
CA GLN A 4 -1.15 11.51 -3.43
C GLN A 4 -2.64 11.13 -3.55
N ASP A 5 -3.10 10.75 -4.75
CA ASP A 5 -4.48 10.29 -4.95
C ASP A 5 -4.73 8.99 -4.15
N LEU A 6 -3.78 8.05 -4.19
CA LEU A 6 -3.85 6.81 -3.42
C LEU A 6 -3.84 7.08 -1.90
N LEU A 7 -2.96 8.00 -1.44
CA LEU A 7 -2.90 8.40 -0.04
C LEU A 7 -4.25 8.97 0.44
N ASN A 8 -4.82 9.90 -0.33
CA ASN A 8 -6.10 10.53 0.00
C ASN A 8 -7.25 9.52 -0.01
N LEU A 9 -7.25 8.59 -0.97
CA LEU A 9 -8.25 7.52 -1.03
C LEU A 9 -8.23 6.66 0.23
N LEU A 10 -7.05 6.24 0.69
CA LEU A 10 -6.90 5.43 1.90
C LEU A 10 -7.31 6.20 3.16
N LEU A 11 -6.88 7.46 3.31
CA LEU A 11 -7.27 8.28 4.46
C LEU A 11 -8.77 8.54 4.53
N SER A 12 -9.45 8.63 3.38
CA SER A 12 -10.91 8.79 3.34
C SER A 12 -11.68 7.56 3.89
N GLN A 13 -11.01 6.42 4.00
CA GLN A 13 -11.58 5.17 4.54
C GLN A 13 -11.25 4.94 6.02
N GLU A 14 -10.74 5.94 6.73
CA GLU A 14 -10.28 5.83 8.13
C GLU A 14 -11.29 5.11 9.04
N ALA A 15 -12.55 5.49 9.01
CA ALA A 15 -13.57 4.89 9.86
C ALA A 15 -13.75 3.37 9.58
N ARG A 16 -13.73 2.96 8.32
CA ARG A 16 -13.83 1.54 7.93
C ARG A 16 -12.58 0.76 8.30
N ILE A 17 -11.40 1.36 8.10
CA ILE A 17 -10.12 0.76 8.46
C ILE A 17 -10.05 0.58 9.98
N THR A 18 -10.42 1.60 10.76
CA THR A 18 -10.48 1.51 12.23
C THR A 18 -11.44 0.42 12.70
N GLN A 19 -12.60 0.27 12.06
CA GLN A 19 -13.52 -0.81 12.36
C GLN A 19 -12.90 -2.19 12.06
N ALA A 20 -12.22 -2.36 10.92
CA ALA A 20 -11.56 -3.62 10.59
C ALA A 20 -10.44 -3.96 11.58
N ILE A 21 -9.62 -2.98 11.98
CA ILE A 21 -8.58 -3.15 13.01
C ILE A 21 -9.18 -3.65 14.32
N SER A 22 -10.34 -3.14 14.73
CA SER A 22 -11.02 -3.53 15.98
C SER A 22 -11.45 -4.99 16.02
N THR A 23 -11.54 -5.66 14.87
CA THR A 23 -11.84 -7.11 14.79
C THR A 23 -10.66 -8.00 15.19
N GLY A 24 -9.45 -7.45 15.22
CA GLY A 24 -8.25 -8.09 15.78
C GLY A 24 -7.53 -9.08 14.88
N ALA A 25 -8.03 -9.43 13.68
CA ALA A 25 -7.37 -10.43 12.85
C ALA A 25 -7.61 -10.23 11.34
N GLY A 26 -6.57 -10.54 10.54
CA GLY A 26 -6.70 -10.70 9.09
C GLY A 26 -6.98 -9.43 8.29
N TRP A 27 -6.86 -8.25 8.90
CA TRP A 27 -7.25 -7.01 8.24
C TRP A 27 -6.35 -6.57 7.07
N GLU A 28 -5.14 -7.14 6.91
CA GLU A 28 -4.32 -6.93 5.71
C GLU A 28 -5.02 -7.47 4.46
N ILE A 29 -5.51 -8.71 4.51
CA ILE A 29 -6.25 -9.33 3.39
C ILE A 29 -7.55 -8.55 3.13
N TRP A 30 -8.25 -8.17 4.19
CA TRP A 30 -9.44 -7.33 4.07
C TRP A 30 -9.09 -6.00 3.36
N MET A 31 -7.99 -5.35 3.75
CA MET A 31 -7.59 -4.07 3.17
C MET A 31 -7.21 -4.19 1.68
N GLN A 32 -6.58 -5.31 1.28
CA GLN A 32 -6.31 -5.60 -0.13
C GLN A 32 -7.62 -5.71 -0.94
N VAL A 33 -8.62 -6.41 -0.39
CA VAL A 33 -9.94 -6.54 -1.04
C VAL A 33 -10.63 -5.19 -1.10
N GLU A 34 -10.65 -4.45 0.00
CA GLU A 34 -11.28 -3.13 0.08
C GLU A 34 -10.65 -2.14 -0.90
N LEU A 35 -9.32 -2.05 -0.92
CA LEU A 35 -8.62 -1.17 -1.85
C LEU A 35 -8.89 -1.55 -3.31
N ASN A 36 -8.94 -2.85 -3.63
CA ASN A 36 -9.33 -3.31 -4.96
C ASN A 36 -10.72 -2.82 -5.35
N LEU A 37 -11.71 -2.95 -4.44
CA LEU A 37 -13.08 -2.50 -4.68
C LEU A 37 -13.18 -0.98 -4.84
N LEU A 38 -12.46 -0.21 -4.01
CA LEU A 38 -12.42 1.25 -4.09
C LEU A 38 -11.82 1.72 -5.42
N LEU A 39 -10.72 1.15 -5.84
CA LEU A 39 -10.08 1.51 -7.10
C LEU A 39 -10.96 1.17 -8.32
N ARG A 40 -11.72 0.07 -8.27
CA ARG A 40 -12.69 -0.30 -9.33
C ARG A 40 -13.86 0.68 -9.46
N GLN A 41 -14.16 1.45 -8.42
CA GLN A 41 -15.20 2.48 -8.49
C GLN A 41 -14.74 3.76 -9.21
N ILE A 42 -13.43 3.91 -9.42
CA ILE A 42 -12.87 5.05 -10.15
C ILE A 42 -13.02 4.79 -11.67
N PRO A 43 -13.80 5.61 -12.40
CA PRO A 43 -14.00 5.42 -13.81
C PRO A 43 -12.66 5.38 -14.59
N GLY A 44 -12.53 4.39 -15.47
CA GLY A 44 -11.36 4.26 -16.33
C GLY A 44 -10.18 3.50 -15.73
N LEU A 45 -10.31 2.97 -14.51
CA LEU A 45 -9.31 2.07 -13.93
C LEU A 45 -9.71 0.60 -14.14
N GLN A 46 -8.76 -0.20 -14.61
CA GLN A 46 -8.82 -1.66 -14.61
C GLN A 46 -7.94 -2.16 -13.47
N VAL A 47 -8.50 -2.97 -12.58
CA VAL A 47 -7.83 -3.37 -11.34
C VAL A 47 -7.77 -4.89 -11.24
N GLY A 48 -6.55 -5.41 -11.02
CA GLY A 48 -6.27 -6.82 -10.74
C GLY A 48 -5.73 -7.02 -9.32
N ARG A 49 -5.84 -8.23 -8.79
CA ARG A 49 -5.33 -8.62 -7.48
C ARG A 49 -4.56 -9.94 -7.56
N GLU A 50 -3.53 -10.10 -6.71
CA GLU A 50 -2.71 -11.31 -6.61
C GLU A 50 -2.10 -11.74 -7.96
N ILE A 51 -1.54 -10.77 -8.69
CA ILE A 51 -0.91 -11.04 -9.98
C ILE A 51 0.49 -11.62 -9.74
N ARG A 52 0.77 -12.78 -10.35
CA ARG A 52 2.08 -13.41 -10.24
C ARG A 52 3.18 -12.53 -10.83
N TYR A 53 4.31 -12.50 -10.17
CA TYR A 53 5.53 -11.89 -10.73
C TYR A 53 5.99 -12.65 -11.97
N PRO A 54 6.64 -11.97 -12.93
CA PRO A 54 7.27 -12.66 -14.05
C PRO A 54 8.45 -13.52 -13.58
N ASP A 55 8.81 -14.53 -14.39
CA ASP A 55 10.00 -15.34 -14.11
C ASP A 55 11.27 -14.47 -13.96
N PRO A 56 12.20 -14.82 -13.06
CA PRO A 56 12.24 -16.03 -12.22
C PRO A 56 11.47 -15.90 -10.88
N PHE A 57 10.69 -14.86 -10.67
CA PHE A 57 10.03 -14.52 -9.40
C PHE A 57 8.58 -15.04 -9.31
N GLY A 58 8.18 -15.97 -10.19
CA GLY A 58 6.79 -16.45 -10.33
C GLY A 58 6.17 -17.11 -9.07
N ALA A 59 6.97 -17.39 -8.03
CA ALA A 59 6.46 -17.83 -6.73
C ALA A 59 5.87 -16.68 -5.89
N MET A 60 6.16 -15.42 -6.24
CA MET A 60 5.65 -14.22 -5.57
C MET A 60 4.39 -13.71 -6.27
N SER A 61 3.52 -13.06 -5.51
CA SER A 61 2.35 -12.35 -6.03
C SER A 61 2.39 -10.89 -5.62
N LEU A 62 1.98 -10.01 -6.52
CA LEU A 62 1.73 -8.62 -6.29
C LEU A 62 0.30 -8.44 -5.74
N ASP A 63 0.13 -7.62 -4.72
CA ASP A 63 -1.17 -7.44 -4.09
C ASP A 63 -2.19 -6.82 -5.05
N ILE A 64 -1.85 -5.70 -5.70
CA ILE A 64 -2.77 -4.98 -6.60
C ILE A 64 -2.03 -4.44 -7.83
N THR A 65 -2.64 -4.62 -9.00
CA THR A 65 -2.28 -3.90 -10.23
C THR A 65 -3.40 -2.98 -10.66
N VAL A 66 -3.04 -1.84 -11.23
CA VAL A 66 -3.99 -0.91 -11.83
C VAL A 66 -3.51 -0.53 -13.22
N GLN A 67 -4.43 -0.41 -14.18
CA GLN A 67 -4.17 0.21 -15.48
C GLN A 67 -5.20 1.31 -15.72
N ASP A 68 -4.76 2.48 -16.13
CA ASP A 68 -5.65 3.60 -16.47
C ASP A 68 -5.95 3.67 -17.98
N ASN A 69 -6.84 4.59 -18.35
CA ASN A 69 -7.26 4.78 -19.75
C ASN A 69 -6.13 5.23 -20.68
N SER A 70 -5.03 5.75 -20.15
CA SER A 70 -3.85 6.10 -20.95
C SER A 70 -2.95 4.89 -21.22
N GLY A 71 -3.27 3.73 -20.62
CA GLY A 71 -2.46 2.53 -20.67
C GLY A 71 -1.32 2.52 -19.64
N SER A 72 -1.23 3.54 -18.78
CA SER A 72 -0.25 3.56 -17.69
C SER A 72 -0.60 2.52 -16.64
N ARG A 73 0.41 1.78 -16.18
CA ARG A 73 0.25 0.68 -15.22
C ARG A 73 0.88 1.03 -13.88
N TYR A 74 0.21 0.59 -12.82
CA TYR A 74 0.63 0.79 -11.45
C TYR A 74 0.70 -0.57 -10.73
N ALA A 75 1.75 -0.74 -9.92
CA ALA A 75 1.94 -1.91 -9.06
C ALA A 75 1.94 -1.46 -7.61
N ILE A 76 1.11 -2.09 -6.77
CA ILE A 76 0.93 -1.71 -5.38
C ILE A 76 1.10 -2.94 -4.50
N GLU A 77 2.05 -2.87 -3.56
CA GLU A 77 2.17 -3.77 -2.42
C GLU A 77 1.56 -3.08 -1.19
N LEU A 78 0.83 -3.82 -0.39
CA LEU A 78 0.15 -3.31 0.79
C LEU A 78 0.66 -4.01 2.06
N LYS A 79 1.10 -3.22 3.02
CA LYS A 79 1.49 -3.69 4.34
C LYS A 79 0.72 -2.96 5.43
N VAL A 80 0.21 -3.72 6.38
CA VAL A 80 -0.52 -3.15 7.51
C VAL A 80 0.15 -3.53 8.84
N GLU A 81 0.07 -2.64 9.81
CA GLU A 81 0.46 -2.98 11.17
C GLU A 81 -0.46 -4.07 11.72
N SER A 82 0.14 -5.11 12.30
CA SER A 82 -0.55 -6.27 12.88
C SER A 82 0.18 -6.75 14.13
N ALA A 83 -0.34 -7.76 14.80
CA ALA A 83 0.33 -8.37 15.94
C ALA A 83 1.74 -8.91 15.61
N ASN A 84 1.96 -9.35 14.36
CA ASN A 84 3.24 -9.92 13.92
C ASN A 84 4.30 -8.87 13.56
N ASN A 85 3.89 -7.64 13.25
CA ASN A 85 4.76 -6.53 12.89
C ASN A 85 4.36 -5.24 13.62
N ALA A 86 4.01 -5.36 14.90
CA ALA A 86 3.46 -4.27 15.71
C ALA A 86 4.44 -3.10 15.89
N GLY A 87 3.88 -1.90 15.94
CA GLY A 87 4.63 -0.68 16.19
C GLY A 87 5.68 -0.43 15.10
N ALA A 88 6.91 -0.11 15.50
CA ALA A 88 7.98 0.21 14.56
C ALA A 88 8.41 -0.97 13.67
N ALA A 89 8.08 -2.21 14.01
CA ALA A 89 8.41 -3.38 13.21
C ALA A 89 7.70 -3.41 11.84
N VAL A 90 6.60 -2.66 11.67
CA VAL A 90 5.92 -2.51 10.38
C VAL A 90 6.85 -2.00 9.28
N ILE A 91 7.83 -1.15 9.62
CA ILE A 91 8.81 -0.62 8.66
C ILE A 91 9.70 -1.72 8.09
N ILE A 92 10.07 -2.72 8.88
CA ILE A 92 10.89 -3.86 8.38
C ILE A 92 10.11 -4.60 7.30
N SER A 93 8.83 -4.84 7.51
CA SER A 93 7.97 -5.50 6.53
C SER A 93 7.81 -4.65 5.25
N ILE A 94 7.64 -3.33 5.39
CA ILE A 94 7.58 -2.39 4.26
C ILE A 94 8.88 -2.41 3.46
N GLN A 95 10.04 -2.42 4.11
CA GLN A 95 11.35 -2.51 3.43
C GLN A 95 11.52 -3.80 2.64
N GLN A 96 11.02 -4.92 3.15
CA GLN A 96 10.99 -6.19 2.42
C GLN A 96 10.12 -6.10 1.17
N ASP A 97 8.95 -5.47 1.26
CA ASP A 97 8.06 -5.26 0.12
C ASP A 97 8.64 -4.27 -0.90
N ILE A 98 9.42 -3.27 -0.48
CA ILE A 98 10.18 -2.39 -1.40
C ILE A 98 11.17 -3.20 -2.22
N LEU A 99 11.96 -4.08 -1.60
CA LEU A 99 12.90 -4.95 -2.28
C LEU A 99 12.17 -5.92 -3.22
N LYS A 100 11.07 -6.50 -2.79
CA LYS A 100 10.21 -7.38 -3.58
C LYS A 100 9.68 -6.64 -4.82
N LEU A 101 9.08 -5.47 -4.63
CA LEU A 101 8.48 -4.67 -5.72
C LEU A 101 9.52 -4.16 -6.72
N GLY A 102 10.77 -3.98 -6.31
CA GLY A 102 11.89 -3.67 -7.19
C GLY A 102 12.11 -4.71 -8.30
N ASN A 103 11.69 -5.96 -8.08
CA ASN A 103 11.77 -7.05 -9.05
C ASN A 103 10.54 -7.14 -9.98
N PHE A 104 9.51 -6.31 -9.76
CA PHE A 104 8.31 -6.32 -10.59
C PHE A 104 8.45 -5.35 -11.78
N ASN A 105 8.73 -5.91 -12.96
CA ASN A 105 8.81 -5.12 -14.19
C ASN A 105 7.42 -4.94 -14.80
N ILE A 106 7.03 -3.70 -15.02
CA ILE A 106 5.78 -3.34 -15.71
C ILE A 106 6.08 -2.52 -16.97
N LEU A 107 5.31 -2.80 -18.03
CA LEU A 107 5.32 -1.99 -19.24
C LEU A 107 4.52 -0.70 -18.99
N ASN A 108 5.01 0.43 -19.54
CA ASN A 108 4.39 1.75 -19.37
C ASN A 108 4.13 2.09 -17.89
N PRO A 109 5.18 2.18 -17.05
CA PRO A 109 4.99 2.39 -15.62
C PRO A 109 4.38 3.76 -15.33
N GLY A 110 3.19 3.78 -14.72
CA GLY A 110 2.60 4.93 -14.06
C GLY A 110 3.16 5.13 -12.66
N GLY A 111 3.45 4.02 -11.96
CA GLY A 111 4.07 4.01 -10.65
C GLY A 111 4.19 2.61 -10.04
N ARG A 112 5.17 2.45 -9.16
CA ARG A 112 5.32 1.29 -8.28
C ARG A 112 5.33 1.79 -6.84
N TRP A 113 4.39 1.33 -6.04
CA TRP A 113 4.19 1.85 -4.70
C TRP A 113 4.10 0.75 -3.66
N VAL A 114 4.82 0.92 -2.56
CA VAL A 114 4.58 0.18 -1.32
C VAL A 114 3.78 1.07 -0.40
N THR A 115 2.62 0.56 0.05
CA THR A 115 1.70 1.28 0.92
C THR A 115 1.73 0.67 2.31
N GLY A 116 2.07 1.47 3.32
CA GLY A 116 2.06 1.07 4.72
C GLY A 116 0.93 1.74 5.49
N ILE A 117 0.17 0.98 6.30
CA ILE A 117 -0.88 1.52 7.17
C ILE A 117 -0.59 1.11 8.62
N ALA A 118 -0.56 2.09 9.52
CA ALA A 118 -0.37 1.87 10.96
C ALA A 118 -1.46 2.56 11.77
N TYR A 119 -1.78 1.97 12.93
CA TYR A 119 -2.78 2.50 13.86
C TYR A 119 -2.22 2.84 15.23
N SER A 120 -1.17 2.16 15.68
CA SER A 120 -0.54 2.47 16.96
C SER A 120 0.30 3.76 16.90
N VAL A 121 0.49 4.42 18.03
CA VAL A 121 1.37 5.60 18.09
C VAL A 121 2.78 5.23 17.65
N PRO A 122 3.42 4.14 18.12
CA PRO A 122 4.76 3.76 17.64
C PRO A 122 4.79 3.45 16.14
N GLY A 123 3.77 2.77 15.60
CA GLY A 123 3.67 2.47 14.18
C GLY A 123 3.56 3.75 13.32
N LYS A 124 2.63 4.64 13.66
CA LYS A 124 2.47 5.94 12.98
C LYS A 124 3.74 6.78 13.01
N THR A 125 4.41 6.85 14.18
CA THR A 125 5.68 7.57 14.32
C THR A 125 6.77 6.96 13.44
N ALA A 126 6.84 5.64 13.37
CA ALA A 126 7.82 4.96 12.51
C ALA A 126 7.59 5.24 11.02
N LEU A 127 6.32 5.22 10.56
CA LEU A 127 5.96 5.58 9.18
C LEU A 127 6.32 7.04 8.86
N GLN A 128 6.02 7.96 9.77
CA GLN A 128 6.33 9.38 9.61
C GLN A 128 7.84 9.62 9.53
N ASN A 129 8.62 9.02 10.43
CA ASN A 129 10.08 9.14 10.42
C ASN A 129 10.67 8.57 9.14
N TYR A 130 10.14 7.44 8.65
CA TYR A 130 10.57 6.89 7.37
C TYR A 130 10.35 7.88 6.22
N ALA A 131 9.15 8.46 6.11
CA ALA A 131 8.86 9.47 5.08
C ALA A 131 9.74 10.71 5.20
N THR A 132 10.02 11.19 6.41
CA THR A 132 10.93 12.33 6.64
C THR A 132 12.34 12.03 6.13
N ASN A 133 12.85 10.83 6.41
CA ASN A 133 14.21 10.42 6.01
C ASN A 133 14.32 10.07 4.51
N HIS A 134 13.19 9.82 3.83
CA HIS A 134 13.12 9.44 2.41
C HIS A 134 12.18 10.35 1.62
N SER A 135 12.20 11.66 1.92
CA SER A 135 11.20 12.64 1.42
C SER A 135 11.14 12.79 -0.11
N SER A 136 12.16 12.35 -0.84
CA SER A 136 12.14 12.31 -2.32
C SER A 136 11.33 11.13 -2.89
N GLN A 137 11.09 10.08 -2.09
CA GLN A 137 10.46 8.84 -2.54
C GLN A 137 9.22 8.47 -1.72
N ALA A 138 9.03 9.07 -0.56
CA ALA A 138 7.99 8.69 0.37
C ALA A 138 7.13 9.88 0.78
N ILE A 139 5.82 9.66 0.85
CA ILE A 139 4.84 10.59 1.42
C ILE A 139 4.11 9.92 2.58
N TYR A 140 3.82 10.70 3.61
CA TYR A 140 3.07 10.26 4.78
C TYR A 140 2.02 11.29 5.16
N ASN A 141 0.87 10.79 5.58
CA ASN A 141 -0.11 11.62 6.29
C ASN A 141 -0.91 10.74 7.26
N SER A 142 -1.55 11.36 8.23
CA SER A 142 -2.39 10.69 9.21
C SER A 142 -3.74 11.40 9.34
N PHE A 143 -4.78 10.61 9.56
CA PHE A 143 -6.11 11.11 9.85
C PHE A 143 -6.79 10.17 10.85
N GLY A 144 -7.39 10.74 11.91
CA GLY A 144 -8.02 9.98 12.98
C GLY A 144 -7.06 8.97 13.62
N ASN A 145 -7.43 7.71 13.58
CA ASN A 145 -6.69 6.62 14.22
C ASN A 145 -5.59 6.01 13.35
N ILE A 146 -5.52 6.34 12.07
CA ILE A 146 -4.57 5.72 11.14
C ILE A 146 -3.51 6.69 10.63
N GLY A 147 -2.34 6.14 10.29
CA GLY A 147 -1.30 6.79 9.50
C GLY A 147 -1.03 5.97 8.26
N VAL A 148 -0.85 6.62 7.13
CA VAL A 148 -0.60 6.01 5.83
C VAL A 148 0.71 6.53 5.25
N LEU A 149 1.57 5.62 4.85
CA LEU A 149 2.84 5.86 4.14
C LEU A 149 2.70 5.31 2.71
N ILE A 150 3.16 6.06 1.71
CA ILE A 150 3.35 5.53 0.36
C ILE A 150 4.79 5.78 -0.06
N VAL A 151 5.48 4.71 -0.44
CA VAL A 151 6.86 4.73 -0.92
C VAL A 151 6.84 4.43 -2.42
N THR A 152 7.44 5.30 -3.21
CA THR A 152 7.69 5.08 -4.64
C THR A 152 8.99 4.28 -4.83
N VAL A 153 8.91 3.20 -5.61
CA VAL A 153 10.00 2.23 -5.87
C VAL A 153 10.50 2.36 -7.31
#